data_5124b3d4cf2743a73d0f6bef6b916a83
#
_entry.id   5124b3d4cf2743a73d0f6bef6b916a83
#
_cell.length_a   1.000
_cell.length_b   1.000
_cell.length_c   1.000
_cell.angle_alpha   90.00
_cell.angle_beta   90.00
_cell.angle_gamma   90.00
#
_symmetry.space_group_name_H-M   'P 1'
#
loop_
_entity.id
_entity.type
_entity.pdbx_description
1 polymer ?
#
loop_
_entity_poly.entity_id
_entity_poly.type
_entity_poly.pdbx_seq_one_letter_code
_entity_poly.pdbx_strand_id
1 'polypeptide(L)'
;MVEESGLLSLQELLFLERTGEESRTTECRLKGKRAWFRFRAQVYYDREGIPTDKVIYIDNITKMRSQNEELAYMAYYDNMTGLYNRNYFVRLLGEYVKRAEDSNSIISVMTVDIDGFRKVNDSLGIVAGDELVQQFGCFIKELCGEGIIACHLHSDVYCIAIYDPAGNRSAEFLYRAIQKRVKDPFRLISGQELRITVSAGVAEYPEAGVSALELVNCAEIVGANSKELGHNTIQYFNAPVMDDLLNSIELENKLKKAVYDQDFFMYYQPQYYTGNKRLRGVEALIR
;
A
#
# COMPACT_ATOMS: atom_id res chain seq x y z
N MET A 1 37.88 3.03 -18.29
CA MET A 1 37.87 4.39 -17.71
C MET A 1 36.81 4.38 -16.60
N VAL A 2 37.14 4.88 -15.45
CA VAL A 2 36.26 5.03 -14.26
C VAL A 2 35.57 6.39 -14.35
N GLU A 3 34.38 6.57 -13.76
CA GLU A 3 33.76 7.91 -13.63
C GLU A 3 34.68 8.86 -12.83
N GLU A 4 34.66 10.16 -13.12
CA GLU A 4 35.64 11.12 -12.58
C GLU A 4 35.77 11.11 -11.05
N SER A 5 34.68 10.94 -10.32
CA SER A 5 34.68 10.81 -8.86
C SER A 5 35.42 9.54 -8.36
N GLY A 6 35.35 8.47 -9.14
CA GLY A 6 36.05 7.20 -8.83
C GLY A 6 37.54 7.22 -9.17
N LEU A 7 37.97 8.09 -10.07
CA LEU A 7 39.36 8.18 -10.50
C LEU A 7 40.24 8.81 -9.40
N LEU A 8 39.76 9.86 -8.73
CA LEU A 8 40.41 10.51 -7.57
C LEU A 8 40.54 9.52 -6.43
N SER A 9 39.47 8.80 -6.11
CA SER A 9 39.49 7.79 -5.03
C SER A 9 40.41 6.61 -5.32
N LEU A 10 40.56 6.21 -6.58
CA LEU A 10 41.54 5.19 -6.97
C LEU A 10 42.97 5.68 -6.93
N GLN A 11 43.24 6.96 -7.29
CA GLN A 11 44.54 7.55 -7.14
C GLN A 11 44.98 7.65 -5.68
N GLU A 12 44.08 8.04 -4.79
CA GLU A 12 44.34 8.05 -3.33
C GLU A 12 44.66 6.64 -2.81
N LEU A 13 44.02 5.62 -3.32
CA LEU A 13 44.25 4.21 -3.00
C LEU A 13 45.63 3.73 -3.50
N LEU A 14 46.04 4.21 -4.68
CA LEU A 14 47.35 3.88 -5.25
C LEU A 14 48.52 4.52 -4.47
N PHE A 15 48.27 5.64 -3.80
CA PHE A 15 49.28 6.37 -3.01
C PHE A 15 49.08 6.29 -1.50
N LEU A 16 48.33 5.24 -1.04
CA LEU A 16 47.99 5.05 0.37
C LEU A 16 49.21 5.07 1.33
N GLU A 17 50.34 4.51 0.87
CA GLU A 17 51.58 4.51 1.62
C GLU A 17 52.11 5.92 1.96
N ARG A 18 51.67 6.97 1.24
CA ARG A 18 52.06 8.35 1.47
C ARG A 18 51.18 9.04 2.52
N THR A 19 50.05 8.46 2.84
CA THR A 19 49.09 9.06 3.81
C THR A 19 49.30 8.54 5.23
N GLY A 20 50.13 7.48 5.40
CA GLY A 20 50.32 6.81 6.70
C GLY A 20 49.11 5.94 7.13
N GLU A 21 48.12 5.74 6.26
CA GLU A 21 46.99 4.83 6.50
C GLU A 21 47.40 3.38 6.17
N GLU A 22 47.04 2.43 7.02
CA GLU A 22 47.32 0.99 6.79
C GLU A 22 46.37 0.37 5.78
N SER A 23 45.15 0.86 5.70
CA SER A 23 44.16 0.33 4.75
C SER A 23 43.13 1.39 4.32
N ARG A 24 42.64 1.24 3.09
CA ARG A 24 41.58 2.09 2.57
C ARG A 24 40.67 1.28 1.62
N THR A 25 39.38 1.61 1.62
CA THR A 25 38.41 1.01 0.74
C THR A 25 37.71 2.08 -0.09
N THR A 26 37.56 1.86 -1.38
CA THR A 26 36.76 2.71 -2.27
C THR A 26 35.89 1.87 -3.20
N GLU A 27 34.76 2.43 -3.61
CA GLU A 27 33.87 1.80 -4.58
C GLU A 27 33.74 2.72 -5.80
N CYS A 28 33.86 2.15 -6.98
CA CYS A 28 33.71 2.91 -8.21
C CYS A 28 32.97 2.13 -9.30
N ARG A 29 32.40 2.86 -10.24
CA ARG A 29 31.73 2.35 -11.42
C ARG A 29 32.63 2.48 -12.64
N LEU A 30 32.68 1.46 -13.46
CA LEU A 30 33.38 1.52 -14.72
C LEU A 30 32.56 2.26 -15.77
N LYS A 31 33.17 3.28 -16.39
CA LYS A 31 32.55 4.06 -17.49
C LYS A 31 32.20 3.14 -18.66
N GLY A 32 30.93 3.18 -19.08
CA GLY A 32 30.42 2.35 -20.18
C GLY A 32 30.06 0.91 -19.82
N LYS A 33 30.24 0.49 -18.57
CA LYS A 33 29.74 -0.78 -18.05
C LYS A 33 28.89 -0.54 -16.82
N ARG A 34 27.73 -1.23 -16.69
CA ARG A 34 26.89 -1.18 -15.49
C ARG A 34 27.48 -2.06 -14.37
N ALA A 35 28.79 -1.95 -14.13
CA ALA A 35 29.51 -2.77 -13.17
C ALA A 35 30.16 -1.93 -12.09
N TRP A 36 29.94 -2.32 -10.83
CA TRP A 36 30.52 -1.70 -9.64
C TRP A 36 31.62 -2.58 -9.07
N PHE A 37 32.74 -1.97 -8.71
CA PHE A 37 33.87 -2.64 -8.11
C PHE A 37 34.24 -1.98 -6.78
N ARG A 38 34.55 -2.82 -5.80
CA ARG A 38 35.14 -2.40 -4.53
C ARG A 38 36.62 -2.71 -4.58
N PHE A 39 37.42 -1.70 -4.34
CA PHE A 39 38.86 -1.77 -4.22
C PHE A 39 39.22 -1.60 -2.75
N ARG A 40 39.99 -2.52 -2.22
CA ARG A 40 40.53 -2.45 -0.87
C ARG A 40 42.04 -2.55 -0.97
N ALA A 41 42.74 -1.49 -0.62
CA ALA A 41 44.19 -1.50 -0.51
C ALA A 41 44.62 -1.70 0.94
N GLN A 42 45.65 -2.49 1.15
CA GLN A 42 46.30 -2.68 2.46
C GLN A 42 47.79 -2.58 2.27
N VAL A 43 48.45 -1.76 3.10
CA VAL A 43 49.89 -1.56 3.10
C VAL A 43 50.48 -2.34 4.27
N TYR A 44 51.56 -3.04 4.00
CA TYR A 44 52.32 -3.77 5.01
C TYR A 44 53.64 -3.04 5.25
N TYR A 45 54.10 -2.99 6.49
CA TYR A 45 55.30 -2.29 6.92
C TYR A 45 56.27 -3.28 7.57
N ASP A 46 57.55 -3.00 7.46
CA ASP A 46 58.58 -3.71 8.20
C ASP A 46 58.68 -3.26 9.67
N ARG A 47 59.68 -3.80 10.41
CA ARG A 47 59.91 -3.45 11.83
C ARG A 47 60.38 -2.01 12.02
N GLU A 48 60.84 -1.36 10.96
CA GLU A 48 61.33 0.03 10.95
C GLU A 48 60.27 1.01 10.48
N GLY A 49 59.06 0.53 10.18
CA GLY A 49 57.94 1.36 9.72
C GLY A 49 58.02 1.74 8.23
N ILE A 50 58.84 1.04 7.46
CA ILE A 50 59.00 1.27 6.03
C ILE A 50 57.99 0.38 5.28
N PRO A 51 57.18 0.90 4.32
CA PRO A 51 56.22 0.11 3.56
C PRO A 51 56.97 -0.91 2.68
N THR A 52 56.62 -2.18 2.87
CA THR A 52 57.24 -3.31 2.14
C THR A 52 56.35 -3.79 1.01
N ASP A 53 55.07 -3.95 1.26
CA ASP A 53 54.12 -4.50 0.34
C ASP A 53 52.78 -3.77 0.34
N LYS A 54 52.13 -3.74 -0.78
CA LYS A 54 50.76 -3.27 -0.92
C LYS A 54 49.92 -4.28 -1.67
N VAL A 55 48.84 -4.73 -1.04
CA VAL A 55 47.90 -5.66 -1.65
C VAL A 55 46.61 -4.92 -1.96
N ILE A 56 46.15 -5.07 -3.19
CA ILE A 56 44.87 -4.48 -3.63
C ILE A 56 43.90 -5.63 -3.96
N TYR A 57 42.84 -5.70 -3.19
CA TYR A 57 41.72 -6.61 -3.43
C TYR A 57 40.71 -5.90 -4.32
N ILE A 58 40.22 -6.61 -5.33
CA ILE A 58 39.22 -6.08 -6.28
C ILE A 58 38.03 -7.04 -6.30
N ASP A 59 36.90 -6.57 -5.77
CA ASP A 59 35.67 -7.33 -5.73
C ASP A 59 34.63 -6.73 -6.68
N ASN A 60 33.99 -7.56 -7.49
CA ASN A 60 32.83 -7.13 -8.28
C ASN A 60 31.59 -7.14 -7.38
N ILE A 61 31.14 -5.95 -6.98
CA ILE A 61 29.99 -5.77 -6.09
C ILE A 61 28.71 -5.42 -6.82
N THR A 62 28.64 -5.54 -8.13
CA THR A 62 27.47 -5.20 -8.96
C THR A 62 26.22 -5.89 -8.48
N LYS A 63 26.30 -7.21 -8.30
CA LYS A 63 25.17 -8.02 -7.84
C LYS A 63 24.74 -7.65 -6.42
N MET A 64 25.70 -7.44 -5.53
CA MET A 64 25.41 -7.05 -4.15
C MET A 64 24.73 -5.69 -4.08
N ARG A 65 25.18 -4.69 -4.88
CA ARG A 65 24.53 -3.38 -4.94
C ARG A 65 23.14 -3.45 -5.52
N SER A 66 22.94 -4.15 -6.64
CA SER A 66 21.59 -4.29 -7.21
C SER A 66 20.63 -4.98 -6.25
N GLN A 67 21.07 -6.00 -5.52
CA GLN A 67 20.26 -6.64 -4.48
C GLN A 67 19.95 -5.69 -3.30
N ASN A 68 20.93 -4.89 -2.87
CA ASN A 68 20.69 -3.91 -1.81
C ASN A 68 19.75 -2.79 -2.25
N GLU A 69 19.86 -2.32 -3.49
CA GLU A 69 18.94 -1.34 -4.08
C GLU A 69 17.53 -1.91 -4.21
N GLU A 70 17.40 -3.17 -4.62
CA GLU A 70 16.14 -3.88 -4.70
C GLU A 70 15.50 -4.08 -3.31
N LEU A 71 16.29 -4.52 -2.32
CA LEU A 71 15.83 -4.63 -0.93
C LEU A 71 15.41 -3.27 -0.36
N ALA A 72 16.16 -2.20 -0.62
CA ALA A 72 15.80 -0.86 -0.21
C ALA A 72 14.52 -0.38 -0.90
N TYR A 73 14.33 -0.69 -2.18
CA TYR A 73 13.11 -0.39 -2.90
C TYR A 73 11.90 -1.12 -2.29
N MET A 74 12.02 -2.43 -2.06
CA MET A 74 10.99 -3.26 -1.44
C MET A 74 10.62 -2.79 -0.01
N ALA A 75 11.57 -2.17 0.71
CA ALA A 75 11.30 -1.63 2.04
C ALA A 75 10.31 -0.45 2.03
N TYR A 76 10.20 0.27 0.91
CA TYR A 76 9.38 1.48 0.81
C TYR A 76 8.25 1.40 -0.20
N TYR A 77 8.40 0.61 -1.27
CA TYR A 77 7.48 0.59 -2.39
C TYR A 77 6.83 -0.77 -2.58
N ASP A 78 5.66 -0.76 -3.18
CA ASP A 78 4.99 -1.94 -3.70
C ASP A 78 5.52 -2.28 -5.09
N ASN A 79 5.93 -3.52 -5.30
CA ASN A 79 6.58 -3.96 -6.55
C ASN A 79 5.64 -3.98 -7.76
N MET A 80 4.34 -4.13 -7.53
CA MET A 80 3.36 -4.22 -8.61
C MET A 80 3.02 -2.84 -9.16
N THR A 81 2.80 -1.87 -8.28
CA THR A 81 2.26 -0.55 -8.64
C THR A 81 3.31 0.56 -8.62
N GLY A 82 4.43 0.38 -7.90
CA GLY A 82 5.44 1.41 -7.68
C GLY A 82 4.96 2.56 -6.80
N LEU A 83 3.82 2.42 -6.12
CA LEU A 83 3.36 3.25 -5.02
C LEU A 83 4.09 2.87 -3.73
N TYR A 84 3.91 3.64 -2.67
CA TYR A 84 4.38 3.19 -1.36
C TYR A 84 3.72 1.87 -0.96
N ASN A 85 4.44 1.03 -0.21
CA ASN A 85 3.84 -0.09 0.47
C ASN A 85 3.10 0.38 1.73
N ARG A 86 2.22 -0.47 2.28
CA ARG A 86 1.40 -0.15 3.46
C ARG A 86 2.24 0.32 4.65
N ASN A 87 3.37 -0.34 4.91
CA ASN A 87 4.19 -0.04 6.09
C ASN A 87 4.82 1.36 6.01
N TYR A 88 5.36 1.70 4.86
CA TYR A 88 5.97 3.00 4.66
C TYR A 88 4.94 4.12 4.62
N PHE A 89 3.80 3.88 3.99
CA PHE A 89 2.67 4.81 3.96
C PHE A 89 2.18 5.16 5.37
N VAL A 90 1.93 4.15 6.23
CA VAL A 90 1.49 4.37 7.63
C VAL A 90 2.52 5.18 8.41
N ARG A 91 3.82 4.96 8.17
CA ARG A 91 4.88 5.76 8.78
C ARG A 91 4.82 7.22 8.34
N LEU A 92 4.70 7.50 7.04
CA LEU A 92 4.59 8.86 6.51
C LEU A 92 3.30 9.54 6.98
N LEU A 93 2.18 8.81 7.00
CA LEU A 93 0.92 9.32 7.53
C LEU A 93 1.05 9.69 9.01
N GLY A 94 1.83 8.94 9.80
CA GLY A 94 2.15 9.30 11.18
C GLY A 94 2.90 10.62 11.31
N GLU A 95 3.74 10.98 10.35
CA GLU A 95 4.40 12.30 10.29
C GLU A 95 3.37 13.40 9.95
N TYR A 96 2.40 13.11 9.06
CA TYR A 96 1.31 14.03 8.75
C TYR A 96 0.39 14.26 9.96
N VAL A 97 0.05 13.20 10.72
CA VAL A 97 -0.78 13.31 11.93
C VAL A 97 -0.11 14.22 12.96
N LYS A 98 1.17 14.03 13.24
CA LYS A 98 1.91 14.93 14.15
C LYS A 98 1.89 16.38 13.68
N ARG A 99 2.13 16.59 12.38
CA ARG A 99 2.10 17.94 11.80
C ARG A 99 0.69 18.57 11.87
N ALA A 100 -0.36 17.75 11.69
CA ALA A 100 -1.75 18.21 11.78
C ALA A 100 -2.14 18.55 13.22
N GLU A 101 -1.66 17.80 14.21
CA GLU A 101 -1.84 18.08 15.63
C GLU A 101 -1.27 19.46 15.98
N ASP A 102 -0.02 19.75 15.54
CA ASP A 102 0.67 21.02 15.79
C ASP A 102 -0.02 22.22 15.10
N SER A 103 -0.63 22.01 13.94
CA SER A 103 -1.23 23.08 13.11
C SER A 103 -2.76 23.13 13.14
N ASN A 104 -3.40 22.24 13.90
CA ASN A 104 -4.86 22.06 13.94
C ASN A 104 -5.46 21.89 12.52
N SER A 105 -4.78 21.09 11.70
CA SER A 105 -5.15 20.83 10.31
C SER A 105 -5.91 19.50 10.18
N ILE A 106 -6.62 19.34 9.07
CA ILE A 106 -7.36 18.12 8.75
C ILE A 106 -6.47 17.22 7.87
N ILE A 107 -6.56 15.92 8.11
CA ILE A 107 -6.05 14.90 7.19
C ILE A 107 -7.22 14.04 6.77
N SER A 108 -7.42 13.89 5.46
CA SER A 108 -8.36 12.91 4.92
C SER A 108 -7.60 11.68 4.45
N VAL A 109 -7.94 10.52 4.98
CA VAL A 109 -7.44 9.22 4.51
C VAL A 109 -8.55 8.55 3.73
N MET A 110 -8.30 8.26 2.46
CA MET A 110 -9.28 7.69 1.55
C MET A 110 -8.80 6.33 1.05
N THR A 111 -9.59 5.28 1.23
CA THR A 111 -9.41 4.03 0.52
C THR A 111 -10.20 4.05 -0.77
N VAL A 112 -9.62 3.50 -1.83
CA VAL A 112 -10.23 3.38 -3.15
C VAL A 112 -10.11 1.93 -3.58
N ASP A 113 -11.22 1.34 -3.96
CA ASP A 113 -11.35 -0.06 -4.30
C ASP A 113 -11.99 -0.21 -5.69
N ILE A 114 -11.45 -1.10 -6.53
CA ILE A 114 -11.96 -1.36 -7.88
C ILE A 114 -13.18 -2.26 -7.79
N ASP A 115 -14.34 -1.74 -8.18
CA ASP A 115 -15.58 -2.50 -8.13
C ASP A 115 -15.56 -3.72 -9.07
N GLY A 116 -15.91 -4.87 -8.50
CA GLY A 116 -16.02 -6.10 -9.28
C GLY A 116 -14.68 -6.69 -9.75
N PHE A 117 -13.56 -6.32 -9.16
CA PHE A 117 -12.22 -6.82 -9.53
C PHE A 117 -12.14 -8.35 -9.57
N ARG A 118 -12.77 -9.05 -8.62
CA ARG A 118 -12.85 -10.51 -8.64
C ARG A 118 -13.44 -11.04 -9.94
N LYS A 119 -14.49 -10.39 -10.48
CA LYS A 119 -15.11 -10.81 -11.77
C LYS A 119 -14.13 -10.62 -12.94
N VAL A 120 -13.26 -9.61 -12.89
CA VAL A 120 -12.20 -9.43 -13.89
C VAL A 120 -11.24 -10.63 -13.84
N ASN A 121 -10.77 -11.00 -12.65
CA ASN A 121 -9.90 -12.16 -12.48
C ASN A 121 -10.55 -13.47 -12.91
N ASP A 122 -11.81 -13.68 -12.52
CA ASP A 122 -12.56 -14.92 -12.85
C ASP A 122 -12.84 -15.03 -14.37
N SER A 123 -13.00 -13.89 -15.06
CA SER A 123 -13.37 -13.88 -16.49
C SER A 123 -12.18 -13.78 -17.43
N LEU A 124 -11.14 -13.04 -17.08
CA LEU A 124 -10.01 -12.70 -17.94
C LEU A 124 -8.68 -13.24 -17.44
N GLY A 125 -8.67 -13.83 -16.25
CA GLY A 125 -7.49 -14.38 -15.60
C GLY A 125 -6.71 -13.36 -14.77
N ILE A 126 -5.86 -13.87 -13.87
CA ILE A 126 -5.09 -13.09 -12.90
C ILE A 126 -4.17 -12.07 -13.59
N VAL A 127 -3.58 -12.43 -14.74
CA VAL A 127 -2.68 -11.53 -15.49
C VAL A 127 -3.39 -10.25 -15.93
N ALA A 128 -4.64 -10.35 -16.35
CA ALA A 128 -5.47 -9.19 -16.74
C ALA A 128 -5.80 -8.31 -15.52
N GLY A 129 -6.06 -8.93 -14.37
CA GLY A 129 -6.25 -8.21 -13.11
C GLY A 129 -5.00 -7.48 -12.65
N ASP A 130 -3.86 -8.16 -12.68
CA ASP A 130 -2.56 -7.55 -12.33
C ASP A 130 -2.23 -6.35 -13.22
N GLU A 131 -2.50 -6.45 -14.52
CA GLU A 131 -2.32 -5.36 -15.47
C GLU A 131 -3.25 -4.17 -15.16
N LEU A 132 -4.52 -4.44 -14.81
CA LEU A 132 -5.45 -3.40 -14.37
C LEU A 132 -4.96 -2.70 -13.11
N VAL A 133 -4.50 -3.47 -12.11
CA VAL A 133 -3.93 -2.93 -10.86
C VAL A 133 -2.72 -2.06 -11.16
N GLN A 134 -1.80 -2.48 -12.03
CA GLN A 134 -0.64 -1.68 -12.41
C GLN A 134 -1.03 -0.38 -13.10
N GLN A 135 -1.94 -0.41 -14.07
CA GLN A 135 -2.39 0.78 -14.79
C GLN A 135 -3.12 1.75 -13.86
N PHE A 136 -3.97 1.24 -12.97
CA PHE A 136 -4.66 2.06 -11.99
C PHE A 136 -3.70 2.65 -10.96
N GLY A 137 -2.71 1.86 -10.50
CA GLY A 137 -1.63 2.34 -9.63
C GLY A 137 -0.79 3.46 -10.26
N CYS A 138 -0.45 3.35 -11.54
CA CYS A 138 0.23 4.43 -12.28
C CYS A 138 -0.60 5.72 -12.27
N PHE A 139 -1.91 5.61 -12.52
CA PHE A 139 -2.80 6.76 -12.47
C PHE A 139 -2.88 7.37 -11.04
N ILE A 140 -3.02 6.56 -10.00
CA ILE A 140 -3.01 7.06 -8.61
C ILE A 140 -1.69 7.78 -8.30
N LYS A 141 -0.57 7.29 -8.83
CA LYS A 141 0.75 7.92 -8.66
C LYS A 141 0.81 9.32 -9.27
N GLU A 142 0.12 9.56 -10.39
CA GLU A 142 0.03 10.89 -11.02
C GLU A 142 -0.74 11.91 -10.16
N LEU A 143 -1.61 11.42 -9.27
CA LEU A 143 -2.34 12.28 -8.33
C LEU A 143 -1.52 12.65 -7.09
N CYS A 144 -0.41 11.94 -6.84
CA CYS A 144 0.47 12.21 -5.71
C CYS A 144 1.29 13.48 -5.95
N GLY A 145 1.52 14.23 -4.88
CA GLY A 145 2.28 15.49 -4.92
C GLY A 145 2.47 16.08 -3.54
N GLU A 146 2.64 17.38 -3.46
CA GLU A 146 2.76 18.06 -2.17
C GLU A 146 1.46 17.89 -1.37
N GLY A 147 1.58 17.28 -0.18
CA GLY A 147 0.45 17.00 0.70
C GLY A 147 -0.40 15.77 0.33
N ILE A 148 -0.09 15.06 -0.78
CA ILE A 148 -0.83 13.86 -1.19
C ILE A 148 0.13 12.69 -1.32
N ILE A 149 -0.07 11.66 -0.52
CA ILE A 149 0.68 10.40 -0.61
C ILE A 149 -0.29 9.23 -0.83
N ALA A 150 0.16 8.20 -1.53
CA ALA A 150 -0.65 7.02 -1.79
C ALA A 150 0.14 5.73 -1.63
N CYS A 151 -0.56 4.66 -1.30
CA CYS A 151 -0.03 3.31 -1.28
C CYS A 151 -0.99 2.31 -1.94
N HIS A 152 -0.42 1.19 -2.35
CA HIS A 152 -1.16 -0.01 -2.64
C HIS A 152 -1.29 -0.81 -1.33
N LEU A 153 -2.52 -1.02 -0.85
CA LEU A 153 -2.76 -1.76 0.39
C LEU A 153 -2.70 -3.26 0.15
N HIS A 154 -3.53 -3.75 -0.72
CA HIS A 154 -3.63 -5.16 -1.12
C HIS A 154 -4.61 -5.31 -2.29
N SER A 155 -4.44 -6.35 -3.10
CA SER A 155 -5.36 -6.75 -4.20
C SER A 155 -5.71 -5.59 -5.14
N ASP A 156 -6.89 -5.03 -5.00
CA ASP A 156 -7.48 -3.94 -5.80
C ASP A 156 -7.73 -2.68 -4.95
N VAL A 157 -7.17 -2.63 -3.72
CA VAL A 157 -7.39 -1.56 -2.75
C VAL A 157 -6.17 -0.65 -2.65
N TYR A 158 -6.42 0.64 -2.80
CA TYR A 158 -5.43 1.72 -2.66
C TYR A 158 -5.79 2.60 -1.47
N CYS A 159 -4.80 3.22 -0.86
CA CYS A 159 -5.03 4.21 0.19
C CYS A 159 -4.30 5.49 -0.14
N ILE A 160 -4.99 6.61 0.00
CA ILE A 160 -4.49 7.95 -0.30
C ILE A 160 -4.68 8.82 0.96
N ALA A 161 -3.62 9.48 1.39
CA ALA A 161 -3.71 10.46 2.47
C ALA A 161 -3.50 11.87 1.91
N ILE A 162 -4.35 12.78 2.34
CA ILE A 162 -4.40 14.16 1.92
C ILE A 162 -4.21 15.03 3.15
N TYR A 163 -3.13 15.78 3.21
CA TYR A 163 -2.92 16.81 4.20
C TYR A 163 -3.62 18.09 3.74
N ASP A 164 -4.74 18.43 4.36
CA ASP A 164 -5.61 19.56 3.98
C ASP A 164 -5.66 20.61 5.10
N PRO A 165 -4.71 21.55 5.14
CA PRO A 165 -4.70 22.60 6.16
C PRO A 165 -5.87 23.58 6.04
N ALA A 166 -6.56 23.63 4.91
CA ALA A 166 -7.66 24.55 4.66
C ALA A 166 -9.04 23.92 4.87
N GLY A 167 -9.13 22.60 5.06
CA GLY A 167 -10.40 21.88 5.27
C GLY A 167 -11.37 21.95 4.08
N ASN A 168 -10.84 21.97 2.84
CA ASN A 168 -11.61 22.23 1.62
C ASN A 168 -12.29 21.00 1.01
N ARG A 169 -12.43 19.88 1.75
CA ARG A 169 -12.96 18.60 1.24
C ARG A 169 -12.15 18.06 0.06
N SER A 170 -10.84 18.09 0.17
CA SER A 170 -9.91 17.64 -0.87
C SER A 170 -10.13 16.17 -1.28
N ALA A 171 -10.63 15.32 -0.37
CA ALA A 171 -11.00 13.94 -0.66
C ALA A 171 -12.11 13.83 -1.71
N GLU A 172 -13.16 14.65 -1.62
CA GLU A 172 -14.25 14.68 -2.60
C GLU A 172 -13.75 15.09 -4.00
N PHE A 173 -12.89 16.11 -4.06
CA PHE A 173 -12.30 16.53 -5.35
C PHE A 173 -11.43 15.45 -5.96
N LEU A 174 -10.62 14.78 -5.13
CA LEU A 174 -9.77 13.69 -5.58
C LEU A 174 -10.60 12.50 -6.08
N TYR A 175 -11.64 12.12 -5.35
CA TYR A 175 -12.54 11.06 -5.78
C TYR A 175 -13.23 11.39 -7.12
N ARG A 176 -13.67 12.62 -7.32
CA ARG A 176 -14.22 13.07 -8.61
C ARG A 176 -13.21 13.00 -9.75
N ALA A 177 -11.93 13.30 -9.49
CA ALA A 177 -10.86 13.13 -10.46
C ALA A 177 -10.67 11.65 -10.83
N ILE A 178 -10.70 10.76 -9.83
CA ILE A 178 -10.64 9.31 -10.04
C ILE A 178 -11.86 8.83 -10.84
N GLN A 179 -13.07 9.23 -10.45
CA GLN A 179 -14.29 8.89 -11.21
C GLN A 179 -14.25 9.37 -12.65
N LYS A 180 -13.67 10.54 -12.91
CA LYS A 180 -13.49 11.05 -14.27
C LYS A 180 -12.57 10.15 -15.08
N ARG A 181 -11.45 9.70 -14.51
CA ARG A 181 -10.48 8.82 -15.18
C ARG A 181 -11.07 7.46 -15.52
N VAL A 182 -11.80 6.84 -14.59
CA VAL A 182 -12.36 5.50 -14.79
C VAL A 182 -13.53 5.45 -15.77
N LYS A 183 -14.04 6.60 -16.23
CA LYS A 183 -15.00 6.65 -17.37
C LYS A 183 -14.37 6.20 -18.66
N ASP A 184 -13.06 6.46 -18.82
CA ASP A 184 -12.29 5.98 -19.96
C ASP A 184 -11.88 4.53 -19.71
N PRO A 185 -11.98 3.63 -20.69
CA PRO A 185 -11.63 2.25 -20.51
C PRO A 185 -10.13 2.07 -20.28
N PHE A 186 -9.78 1.06 -19.49
CA PHE A 186 -8.43 0.57 -19.35
C PHE A 186 -8.15 -0.43 -20.48
N ARG A 187 -7.08 -0.18 -21.26
CA ARG A 187 -6.71 -1.06 -22.38
C ARG A 187 -5.65 -2.04 -21.93
N LEU A 188 -6.00 -3.31 -21.98
CA LEU A 188 -5.06 -4.39 -21.67
C LEU A 188 -4.14 -4.67 -22.86
N ILE A 189 -2.98 -5.26 -22.58
CA ILE A 189 -2.00 -5.71 -23.61
C ILE A 189 -2.67 -6.67 -24.60
N SER A 190 -3.64 -7.46 -24.15
CA SER A 190 -4.47 -8.33 -25.02
C SER A 190 -5.30 -7.57 -26.05
N GLY A 191 -5.41 -6.25 -25.95
CA GLY A 191 -6.28 -5.41 -26.76
C GLY A 191 -7.70 -5.27 -26.24
N GLN A 192 -8.04 -5.93 -25.13
CA GLN A 192 -9.37 -5.80 -24.50
C GLN A 192 -9.48 -4.46 -23.76
N GLU A 193 -10.68 -3.88 -23.78
CA GLU A 193 -11.01 -2.67 -23.04
C GLU A 193 -11.88 -3.03 -21.82
N LEU A 194 -11.40 -2.62 -20.63
CA LEU A 194 -12.11 -2.80 -19.36
C LEU A 194 -12.71 -1.47 -18.91
N ARG A 195 -14.01 -1.50 -18.63
CA ARG A 195 -14.71 -0.40 -17.93
C ARG A 195 -14.92 -0.80 -16.49
N ILE A 196 -14.45 0.03 -15.58
CA ILE A 196 -14.54 -0.20 -14.15
C ILE A 196 -15.25 0.97 -13.48
N THR A 197 -15.73 0.74 -12.28
CA THR A 197 -16.09 1.77 -11.30
C THR A 197 -15.25 1.58 -10.05
N VAL A 198 -15.29 2.56 -9.18
CA VAL A 198 -14.54 2.53 -7.92
C VAL A 198 -15.42 2.98 -6.77
N SER A 199 -15.29 2.32 -5.64
CA SER A 199 -15.90 2.72 -4.38
C SER A 199 -14.82 3.21 -3.43
N ALA A 200 -15.16 4.19 -2.59
CA ALA A 200 -14.20 4.81 -1.68
C ALA A 200 -14.77 4.96 -0.27
N GLY A 201 -13.90 4.80 0.72
CA GLY A 201 -14.17 5.14 2.12
C GLY A 201 -13.22 6.23 2.60
N VAL A 202 -13.73 7.21 3.30
CA VAL A 202 -12.95 8.36 3.82
C VAL A 202 -13.04 8.42 5.33
N ALA A 203 -11.88 8.54 5.96
CA ALA A 203 -11.70 8.77 7.38
C ALA A 203 -10.91 10.06 7.60
N GLU A 204 -11.41 10.98 8.42
CA GLU A 204 -10.79 12.28 8.65
C GLU A 204 -10.22 12.38 10.07
N TYR A 205 -8.99 12.87 10.18
CA TYR A 205 -8.39 13.24 11.44
C TYR A 205 -8.92 14.61 11.89
N PRO A 206 -9.26 14.79 13.18
CA PRO A 206 -9.13 13.83 14.27
C PRO A 206 -10.37 12.97 14.51
N GLU A 207 -11.48 13.17 13.79
CA GLU A 207 -12.80 12.58 14.08
C GLU A 207 -12.80 11.04 13.98
N ALA A 208 -12.15 10.48 12.96
CA ALA A 208 -12.13 9.05 12.71
C ALA A 208 -10.99 8.32 13.41
N GLY A 209 -10.09 9.03 14.09
CA GLY A 209 -8.97 8.46 14.81
C GLY A 209 -7.83 9.45 15.02
N VAL A 210 -6.97 9.15 15.97
CA VAL A 210 -5.82 10.00 16.37
C VAL A 210 -4.48 9.41 15.95
N SER A 211 -4.48 8.23 15.36
CA SER A 211 -3.27 7.57 14.84
C SER A 211 -3.41 7.22 13.37
N ALA A 212 -2.28 7.14 12.67
CA ALA A 212 -2.24 6.74 11.26
C ALA A 212 -2.92 5.38 11.02
N LEU A 213 -2.72 4.42 11.92
CA LEU A 213 -3.29 3.07 11.78
C LEU A 213 -4.81 3.08 11.96
N GLU A 214 -5.33 3.83 12.94
CA GLU A 214 -6.77 3.99 13.14
C GLU A 214 -7.43 4.60 11.91
N LEU A 215 -6.86 5.68 11.36
CA LEU A 215 -7.39 6.33 10.16
C LEU A 215 -7.44 5.39 8.96
N VAL A 216 -6.38 4.62 8.72
CA VAL A 216 -6.38 3.62 7.63
C VAL A 216 -7.43 2.56 7.86
N ASN A 217 -7.51 1.98 9.08
CA ASN A 217 -8.49 0.95 9.40
C ASN A 217 -9.93 1.48 9.26
N CYS A 218 -10.21 2.68 9.75
CA CYS A 218 -11.52 3.30 9.59
C CYS A 218 -11.88 3.52 8.12
N ALA A 219 -10.95 4.03 7.31
CA ALA A 219 -11.17 4.21 5.88
C ALA A 219 -11.41 2.86 5.16
N GLU A 220 -10.69 1.79 5.52
CA GLU A 220 -10.90 0.43 4.96
C GLU A 220 -12.31 -0.08 5.30
N ILE A 221 -12.75 0.05 6.56
CA ILE A 221 -14.08 -0.40 7.00
C ILE A 221 -15.17 0.37 6.27
N VAL A 222 -15.07 1.69 6.19
CA VAL A 222 -16.03 2.55 5.49
C VAL A 222 -16.03 2.25 3.99
N GLY A 223 -14.87 2.00 3.39
CA GLY A 223 -14.73 1.59 1.99
C GLY A 223 -15.41 0.26 1.69
N ALA A 224 -15.26 -0.74 2.55
CA ALA A 224 -15.94 -2.02 2.42
C ALA A 224 -17.48 -1.84 2.50
N ASN A 225 -17.97 -1.03 3.45
CA ASN A 225 -19.40 -0.75 3.58
C ASN A 225 -19.98 0.01 2.36
N SER A 226 -19.17 0.85 1.70
CA SER A 226 -19.61 1.58 0.51
C SER A 226 -20.05 0.65 -0.61
N LYS A 227 -19.46 -0.55 -0.73
CA LYS A 227 -19.84 -1.57 -1.70
C LYS A 227 -21.19 -2.23 -1.40
N GLU A 228 -21.53 -2.39 -0.12
CA GLU A 228 -22.83 -2.94 0.30
C GLU A 228 -23.98 -1.97 0.01
N LEU A 229 -23.74 -0.67 0.12
CA LEU A 229 -24.71 0.38 -0.17
C LEU A 229 -24.89 0.65 -1.68
N GLY A 230 -24.02 0.11 -2.52
CA GLY A 230 -24.01 0.26 -3.97
C GLY A 230 -22.62 0.66 -4.48
N HIS A 231 -22.21 0.05 -5.57
CA HIS A 231 -20.93 0.36 -6.21
C HIS A 231 -20.85 1.81 -6.72
N ASN A 232 -19.62 2.29 -7.01
CA ASN A 232 -19.37 3.62 -7.56
C ASN A 232 -19.77 4.77 -6.61
N THR A 233 -19.50 4.60 -5.32
CA THR A 233 -19.88 5.54 -4.27
C THR A 233 -18.67 5.95 -3.41
N ILE A 234 -18.78 7.10 -2.76
CA ILE A 234 -17.88 7.53 -1.71
C ILE A 234 -18.66 7.63 -0.40
N GLN A 235 -18.12 7.05 0.65
CA GLN A 235 -18.68 7.11 2.00
C GLN A 235 -17.68 7.76 2.94
N TYR A 236 -18.19 8.54 3.88
CA TYR A 236 -17.38 9.16 4.92
C TYR A 236 -17.60 8.44 6.25
N PHE A 237 -16.52 8.35 7.03
CA PHE A 237 -16.61 7.90 8.41
C PHE A 237 -17.68 8.70 9.15
N ASN A 238 -18.52 7.94 9.87
CA ASN A 238 -19.50 8.51 10.79
C ASN A 238 -19.58 7.58 12.00
N ALA A 239 -19.36 8.11 13.19
CA ALA A 239 -19.30 7.30 14.41
C ALA A 239 -20.53 6.42 14.62
N PRO A 240 -21.80 6.88 14.46
CA PRO A 240 -22.98 6.03 14.54
C PRO A 240 -23.00 4.87 13.54
N VAL A 241 -22.56 5.10 12.30
CA VAL A 241 -22.48 4.04 11.26
C VAL A 241 -21.42 3.01 11.63
N MET A 242 -20.31 3.44 12.23
CA MET A 242 -19.26 2.52 12.70
C MET A 242 -19.77 1.63 13.83
N ASP A 243 -20.51 2.17 14.79
CA ASP A 243 -21.09 1.39 15.88
C ASP A 243 -22.08 0.33 15.34
N ASP A 244 -22.93 0.69 14.38
CA ASP A 244 -23.84 -0.25 13.72
C ASP A 244 -23.08 -1.36 12.98
N LEU A 245 -21.98 -1.04 12.34
CA LEU A 245 -21.15 -1.99 11.60
C LEU A 245 -20.43 -2.96 12.56
N LEU A 246 -19.86 -2.45 13.64
CA LEU A 246 -19.23 -3.27 14.68
C LEU A 246 -20.25 -4.20 15.36
N ASN A 247 -21.44 -3.68 15.64
CA ASN A 247 -22.54 -4.48 16.18
C ASN A 247 -22.97 -5.58 15.21
N SER A 248 -23.01 -5.29 13.91
CA SER A 248 -23.35 -6.29 12.88
C SER A 248 -22.30 -7.40 12.79
N ILE A 249 -21.00 -7.06 12.82
CA ILE A 249 -19.91 -8.05 12.84
C ILE A 249 -19.96 -8.91 14.12
N GLU A 250 -20.20 -8.29 15.25
CA GLU A 250 -20.35 -9.02 16.53
C GLU A 250 -21.54 -9.98 16.49
N LEU A 251 -22.68 -9.53 15.96
CA LEU A 251 -23.86 -10.36 15.78
C LEU A 251 -23.60 -11.53 14.83
N GLU A 252 -22.93 -11.28 13.69
CA GLU A 252 -22.57 -12.36 12.76
C GLU A 252 -21.67 -13.41 13.41
N ASN A 253 -20.69 -12.98 14.19
CA ASN A 253 -19.81 -13.89 14.93
C ASN A 253 -20.59 -14.68 16.01
N LYS A 254 -21.51 -14.05 16.73
CA LYS A 254 -22.41 -14.71 17.67
C LYS A 254 -23.30 -15.75 16.97
N LEU A 255 -23.86 -15.41 15.80
CA LEU A 255 -24.66 -16.33 15.01
C LEU A 255 -23.86 -17.53 14.51
N LYS A 256 -22.64 -17.29 13.97
CA LYS A 256 -21.75 -18.39 13.54
C LYS A 256 -21.41 -19.32 14.69
N LYS A 257 -21.15 -18.78 15.87
CA LYS A 257 -20.88 -19.56 17.09
C LYS A 257 -22.11 -20.36 17.50
N ALA A 258 -23.30 -19.75 17.54
CA ALA A 258 -24.54 -20.40 17.89
C ALA A 258 -24.90 -21.55 16.92
N VAL A 259 -24.58 -21.41 15.60
CA VAL A 259 -24.71 -22.52 14.63
C VAL A 259 -23.76 -23.67 15.00
N TYR A 260 -22.50 -23.34 15.31
CA TYR A 260 -21.50 -24.36 15.66
C TYR A 260 -21.85 -25.09 16.97
N ASP A 261 -22.33 -24.34 17.97
CA ASP A 261 -22.71 -24.86 19.30
C ASP A 261 -24.08 -25.53 19.28
N GLN A 262 -24.81 -25.53 18.15
CA GLN A 262 -26.16 -26.08 17.99
C GLN A 262 -27.20 -25.44 18.93
N ASP A 263 -27.04 -24.14 19.22
CA ASP A 263 -27.90 -23.39 20.11
C ASP A 263 -29.27 -23.02 19.54
N PHE A 264 -29.50 -23.33 18.25
CA PHE A 264 -30.77 -23.02 17.59
C PHE A 264 -31.81 -24.10 17.78
N PHE A 265 -33.03 -23.70 18.14
CA PHE A 265 -34.19 -24.54 18.23
C PHE A 265 -35.20 -24.19 17.16
N MET A 266 -35.88 -25.23 16.64
CA MET A 266 -36.97 -25.07 15.67
C MET A 266 -38.31 -25.00 16.38
N TYR A 267 -39.02 -23.90 16.22
CA TYR A 267 -40.39 -23.74 16.66
C TYR A 267 -41.30 -23.81 15.45
N TYR A 268 -42.47 -24.43 15.59
CA TYR A 268 -43.42 -24.59 14.52
C TYR A 268 -44.70 -23.81 14.85
N GLN A 269 -45.00 -22.79 14.01
CA GLN A 269 -46.22 -22.00 14.14
C GLN A 269 -47.28 -22.55 13.19
N PRO A 270 -48.41 -23.09 13.71
CA PRO A 270 -49.44 -23.65 12.86
C PRO A 270 -50.24 -22.56 12.16
N GLN A 271 -50.50 -22.75 10.88
CA GLN A 271 -51.34 -21.89 10.07
C GLN A 271 -52.65 -22.60 9.78
N TYR A 272 -53.78 -21.93 9.96
CA TYR A 272 -55.13 -22.49 9.80
C TYR A 272 -55.93 -21.74 8.69
N TYR A 273 -56.78 -22.45 7.99
CA TYR A 273 -57.78 -21.82 7.11
C TYR A 273 -58.81 -21.08 7.95
N THR A 274 -59.08 -19.82 7.62
CA THR A 274 -60.01 -18.95 8.35
C THR A 274 -61.45 -19.46 8.35
N GLY A 275 -61.92 -20.11 7.26
CA GLY A 275 -63.29 -20.56 7.11
C GLY A 275 -63.64 -21.85 7.85
N ASN A 276 -62.72 -22.82 7.97
CA ASN A 276 -63.01 -24.14 8.53
C ASN A 276 -62.04 -24.55 9.66
N LYS A 277 -61.14 -23.70 10.03
CA LYS A 277 -60.10 -23.91 11.08
C LYS A 277 -59.26 -25.17 10.89
N ARG A 278 -59.19 -25.70 9.67
CA ARG A 278 -58.30 -26.82 9.37
C ARG A 278 -56.87 -26.34 9.23
N LEU A 279 -55.95 -27.18 9.69
CA LEU A 279 -54.50 -26.90 9.53
C LEU A 279 -54.17 -26.79 8.06
N ARG A 280 -53.57 -25.65 7.66
CA ARG A 280 -53.06 -25.41 6.32
C ARG A 280 -51.63 -25.86 6.15
N GLY A 281 -50.85 -25.66 7.19
CA GLY A 281 -49.44 -25.97 7.25
C GLY A 281 -48.83 -25.47 8.55
N VAL A 282 -47.52 -25.59 8.65
CA VAL A 282 -46.73 -25.04 9.76
C VAL A 282 -45.60 -24.19 9.19
N GLU A 283 -45.34 -23.07 9.82
CA GLU A 283 -44.16 -22.26 9.56
C GLU A 283 -43.04 -22.66 10.55
N ALA A 284 -41.86 -22.98 10.03
CA ALA A 284 -40.70 -23.31 10.87
C ALA A 284 -39.96 -22.03 11.17
N LEU A 285 -39.87 -21.70 12.45
CA LEU A 285 -39.18 -20.53 12.98
C LEU A 285 -37.96 -20.95 13.78
N ILE A 286 -36.80 -20.38 13.47
CA ILE A 286 -35.58 -20.59 14.24
C ILE A 286 -35.57 -19.62 15.43
N ARG A 287 -35.23 -20.15 16.58
CA ARG A 287 -35.04 -19.38 17.81
C ARG A 287 -33.73 -19.75 18.47
#